data_124525517196f017356ed4ddf172375b
#
_entry.id   124525517196f017356ed4ddf172375b
#
_cell.length_a   1.000
_cell.length_b   1.000
_cell.length_c   1.000
_cell.angle_alpha   90.00
_cell.angle_beta   90.00
_cell.angle_gamma   90.00
#
_symmetry.space_group_name_H-M   'P 1'
#
loop_
_entity.id
_entity.type
_entity.pdbx_description
1 polymer ?
#
loop_
_entity_poly.entity_id
_entity_poly.type
_entity_poly.pdbx_seq_one_letter_code
_entity_poly.pdbx_strand_id
1 'polypeptide(L)'
;MKEMDRIPRDFREVWDAFFAAQVLVFRNQKFSAKGFLEFGKQFGRPEPHVIDQFHHPEHADILILSNVQKDGKPTGLADAGTYFHTDYSYLDVPARCTMLYSIQVPKVGGDTLFADQYAAYDDLPSSTKKRLDGLIALHHYGNRDDQDKKSRTVASVLTDEQEQKMAWVRHPVARKHPITGRTALYAVSGSSFGIEGMPEDEAIDLLDELKRHATQEKYQSRLKYGVGDVVIWDNASLLHSATLIDPNDPRTLWRITIKEERKS
;
A
#
# COMPACT_ATOMS: atom_id res chain seq x y z
N MET A 1 6.73 -13.55 -1.25
CA MET A 1 6.21 -13.58 0.15
C MET A 1 6.94 -14.64 0.95
N LYS A 2 7.31 -14.32 2.20
CA LYS A 2 7.99 -15.24 3.13
C LYS A 2 7.30 -15.23 4.49
N GLU A 3 6.95 -16.39 5.01
CA GLU A 3 6.50 -16.56 6.40
C GLU A 3 7.70 -16.78 7.32
N MET A 4 7.64 -16.22 8.50
CA MET A 4 8.65 -16.34 9.54
C MET A 4 7.99 -16.80 10.84
N ASP A 5 8.49 -17.86 11.46
CA ASP A 5 7.92 -18.44 12.67
C ASP A 5 8.06 -17.51 13.90
N ARG A 6 9.06 -16.65 13.88
CA ARG A 6 9.32 -15.68 14.94
C ARG A 6 10.04 -14.45 14.39
N ILE A 7 9.93 -13.33 15.10
CA ILE A 7 10.76 -12.14 14.86
C ILE A 7 12.19 -12.46 15.32
N PRO A 8 13.20 -12.41 14.42
CA PRO A 8 14.60 -12.60 14.78
C PRO A 8 15.07 -11.55 15.80
N ARG A 9 16.04 -11.92 16.64
CA ARG A 9 16.68 -10.95 17.55
C ARG A 9 17.58 -9.96 16.81
N ASP A 10 18.31 -10.44 15.79
CA ASP A 10 19.05 -9.56 14.88
C ASP A 10 18.12 -9.04 13.80
N PHE A 11 17.79 -7.77 13.88
CA PHE A 11 16.85 -7.14 12.96
C PHE A 11 17.41 -7.05 11.51
N ARG A 12 18.70 -7.23 11.32
CA ARG A 12 19.30 -7.34 9.95
C ARG A 12 18.75 -8.55 9.19
N GLU A 13 18.51 -9.66 9.89
CA GLU A 13 17.88 -10.85 9.26
C GLU A 13 16.47 -10.53 8.75
N VAL A 14 15.73 -9.65 9.46
CA VAL A 14 14.41 -9.18 9.04
C VAL A 14 14.52 -8.33 7.78
N TRP A 15 15.49 -7.39 7.77
CA TRP A 15 15.73 -6.54 6.61
C TRP A 15 16.14 -7.34 5.36
N ASP A 16 17.07 -8.26 5.50
CA ASP A 16 17.54 -9.11 4.40
C ASP A 16 16.40 -9.95 3.84
N ALA A 17 15.60 -10.56 4.73
CA ALA A 17 14.43 -11.33 4.33
C ALA A 17 13.36 -10.46 3.65
N PHE A 18 13.16 -9.23 4.14
CA PHE A 18 12.17 -8.29 3.62
C PHE A 18 12.48 -7.89 2.18
N PHE A 19 13.69 -7.43 1.90
CA PHE A 19 14.07 -7.04 0.54
C PHE A 19 14.20 -8.21 -0.43
N ALA A 20 14.49 -9.42 0.08
CA ALA A 20 14.51 -10.62 -0.76
C ALA A 20 13.09 -11.12 -1.12
N ALA A 21 12.12 -10.98 -0.19
CA ALA A 21 10.78 -11.55 -0.33
C ALA A 21 9.68 -10.53 -0.64
N GLN A 22 9.93 -9.22 -0.50
CA GLN A 22 9.02 -8.08 -0.65
C GLN A 22 7.83 -8.09 0.34
N VAL A 23 7.43 -9.25 0.84
CA VAL A 23 6.38 -9.43 1.84
C VAL A 23 6.87 -10.38 2.93
N LEU A 24 6.79 -9.94 4.20
CA LEU A 24 7.00 -10.80 5.35
C LEU A 24 5.70 -11.00 6.11
N VAL A 25 5.52 -12.20 6.65
CA VAL A 25 4.38 -12.56 7.48
C VAL A 25 4.91 -13.19 8.78
N PHE A 26 4.56 -12.58 9.91
CA PHE A 26 4.81 -13.14 11.24
C PHE A 26 3.48 -13.61 11.80
N ARG A 27 3.31 -14.92 11.98
CA ARG A 27 2.07 -15.52 12.44
C ARG A 27 1.93 -15.43 13.98
N ASN A 28 0.69 -15.34 14.46
CA ASN A 28 0.33 -15.51 15.88
C ASN A 28 1.06 -14.56 16.86
N GLN A 29 1.33 -13.33 16.45
CA GLN A 29 1.96 -12.33 17.31
C GLN A 29 0.98 -11.81 18.38
N LYS A 30 1.53 -11.37 19.53
CA LYS A 30 0.75 -10.78 20.62
C LYS A 30 1.33 -9.39 20.94
N PHE A 31 0.89 -8.39 20.22
CA PHE A 31 1.29 -7.01 20.45
C PHE A 31 0.22 -6.21 21.18
N SER A 32 0.66 -5.34 22.12
CA SER A 32 -0.10 -4.14 22.46
C SER A 32 0.06 -3.09 21.34
N ALA A 33 -0.78 -2.06 21.31
CA ALA A 33 -0.64 -0.96 20.34
C ALA A 33 0.75 -0.31 20.41
N LYS A 34 1.26 -0.06 21.63
CA LYS A 34 2.62 0.44 21.84
C LYS A 34 3.68 -0.54 21.31
N GLY A 35 3.54 -1.84 21.58
CA GLY A 35 4.49 -2.85 21.10
C GLY A 35 4.51 -2.96 19.58
N PHE A 36 3.35 -2.89 18.93
CA PHE A 36 3.24 -2.89 17.49
C PHE A 36 3.88 -1.64 16.87
N LEU A 37 3.66 -0.46 17.47
CA LEU A 37 4.30 0.78 17.04
C LEU A 37 5.82 0.73 17.19
N GLU A 38 6.34 0.25 18.33
CA GLU A 38 7.79 0.12 18.54
C GLU A 38 8.44 -0.90 17.59
N PHE A 39 7.72 -1.97 17.23
CA PHE A 39 8.16 -2.88 16.19
C PHE A 39 8.20 -2.18 14.82
N GLY A 40 7.16 -1.42 14.47
CA GLY A 40 7.10 -0.66 13.22
C GLY A 40 8.23 0.35 13.08
N LYS A 41 8.59 1.06 14.16
CA LYS A 41 9.68 2.04 14.17
C LYS A 41 11.05 1.47 13.81
N GLN A 42 11.26 0.17 13.94
CA GLN A 42 12.49 -0.48 13.50
C GLN A 42 12.66 -0.47 11.96
N PHE A 43 11.56 -0.29 11.21
CA PHE A 43 11.56 -0.14 9.75
C PHE A 43 11.75 1.32 9.30
N GLY A 44 11.72 2.28 10.21
CA GLY A 44 11.89 3.70 9.94
C GLY A 44 10.84 4.57 10.63
N ARG A 45 10.67 5.79 10.13
CA ARG A 45 9.74 6.75 10.72
C ARG A 45 8.30 6.47 10.28
N PRO A 46 7.35 6.23 11.21
CA PRO A 46 5.94 6.18 10.90
C PRO A 46 5.42 7.52 10.33
N GLU A 47 4.49 7.43 9.41
CA GLU A 47 3.76 8.57 8.85
C GLU A 47 2.27 8.38 9.11
N PRO A 48 1.64 9.22 9.93
CA PRO A 48 0.20 9.15 10.18
C PRO A 48 -0.59 9.29 8.88
N HIS A 49 -1.71 8.60 8.79
CA HIS A 49 -2.58 8.69 7.61
C HIS A 49 -3.29 10.06 7.57
N VAL A 50 -3.55 10.58 6.35
CA VAL A 50 -4.24 11.86 6.16
C VAL A 50 -5.67 11.85 6.73
N ILE A 51 -6.34 10.69 6.71
CA ILE A 51 -7.65 10.49 7.35
C ILE A 51 -7.38 10.24 8.84
N ASP A 52 -7.55 11.27 9.67
CA ASP A 52 -7.15 11.30 11.08
C ASP A 52 -8.25 10.82 12.03
N GLN A 53 -9.51 10.84 11.62
CA GLN A 53 -10.65 10.43 12.46
C GLN A 53 -10.63 8.94 12.88
N PHE A 54 -9.81 8.12 12.21
CA PHE A 54 -9.65 6.69 12.50
C PHE A 54 -8.27 6.33 13.07
N HIS A 55 -7.51 7.32 13.52
CA HIS A 55 -6.28 7.05 14.26
C HIS A 55 -6.59 6.34 15.59
N HIS A 56 -5.65 5.48 16.02
CA HIS A 56 -5.76 4.84 17.34
C HIS A 56 -5.75 5.91 18.43
N PRO A 57 -6.64 5.82 19.43
CA PRO A 57 -6.82 6.90 20.44
C PRO A 57 -5.55 7.30 21.20
N GLU A 58 -4.64 6.35 21.42
CA GLU A 58 -3.39 6.59 22.16
C GLU A 58 -2.16 6.73 21.24
N HIS A 59 -2.27 6.35 19.96
CA HIS A 59 -1.15 6.29 19.03
C HIS A 59 -1.57 6.72 17.63
N ALA A 60 -1.45 8.00 17.31
CA ALA A 60 -1.89 8.57 16.03
C ALA A 60 -1.18 7.96 14.79
N ASP A 61 0.00 7.37 14.98
CA ASP A 61 0.72 6.66 13.91
C ASP A 61 0.05 5.32 13.51
N ILE A 62 -0.94 4.86 14.28
CA ILE A 62 -1.71 3.65 13.98
C ILE A 62 -3.07 4.05 13.43
N LEU A 63 -3.36 3.66 12.19
CA LEU A 63 -4.69 3.76 11.60
C LEU A 63 -5.48 2.48 11.87
N ILE A 64 -6.74 2.61 12.29
CA ILE A 64 -7.65 1.48 12.48
C ILE A 64 -8.40 1.24 11.16
N LEU A 65 -8.25 0.04 10.59
CA LEU A 65 -9.03 -0.45 9.46
C LEU A 65 -10.11 -1.40 10.01
N SER A 66 -11.38 -0.99 9.97
CA SER A 66 -12.45 -1.78 10.57
C SER A 66 -13.80 -1.49 9.93
N ASN A 67 -14.61 -2.53 9.71
CA ASN A 67 -16.02 -2.42 9.37
C ASN A 67 -16.94 -2.54 10.61
N VAL A 68 -16.36 -2.66 11.80
CA VAL A 68 -17.11 -2.76 13.06
C VAL A 68 -17.66 -1.38 13.44
N GLN A 69 -18.89 -1.36 13.91
CA GLN A 69 -19.53 -0.17 14.47
C GLN A 69 -19.71 -0.33 15.99
N LYS A 70 -19.55 0.75 16.73
CA LYS A 70 -19.85 0.84 18.15
C LYS A 70 -20.85 1.98 18.37
N ASP A 71 -21.99 1.69 18.97
CA ASP A 71 -23.09 2.66 19.20
C ASP A 71 -23.51 3.38 17.91
N GLY A 72 -23.58 2.63 16.78
CA GLY A 72 -23.91 3.13 15.45
C GLY A 72 -22.84 3.99 14.77
N LYS A 73 -21.63 4.10 15.35
CA LYS A 73 -20.51 4.86 14.80
C LYS A 73 -19.40 3.93 14.27
N PRO A 74 -18.81 4.22 13.11
CA PRO A 74 -17.65 3.48 12.61
C PRO A 74 -16.49 3.54 13.61
N THR A 75 -15.82 2.40 13.84
CA THR A 75 -14.63 2.31 14.68
C THR A 75 -13.33 2.40 13.90
N GLY A 76 -13.39 2.39 12.56
CA GLY A 76 -12.24 2.45 11.68
C GLY A 76 -12.66 2.69 10.23
N LEU A 77 -11.68 2.76 9.35
CA LEU A 77 -11.87 2.84 7.90
C LEU A 77 -12.23 1.47 7.35
N ALA A 78 -13.46 1.32 6.80
CA ALA A 78 -14.01 0.01 6.48
C ALA A 78 -13.48 -0.59 5.17
N ASP A 79 -13.32 0.21 4.13
CA ASP A 79 -13.16 -0.20 2.72
C ASP A 79 -11.88 0.33 2.06
N ALA A 80 -10.82 0.50 2.85
CA ALA A 80 -9.54 0.96 2.32
C ALA A 80 -8.95 -0.06 1.33
N GLY A 81 -8.64 0.40 0.10
CA GLY A 81 -7.72 -0.28 -0.80
C GLY A 81 -8.25 -1.54 -1.49
N THR A 82 -9.52 -1.57 -1.92
CA THR A 82 -10.11 -2.68 -2.69
C THR A 82 -9.74 -2.69 -4.19
N TYR A 83 -8.74 -1.93 -4.58
CA TYR A 83 -8.14 -1.90 -5.91
C TYR A 83 -6.61 -1.97 -5.79
N PHE A 84 -5.92 -2.38 -6.85
CA PHE A 84 -4.46 -2.40 -6.84
C PHE A 84 -3.88 -0.99 -6.75
N HIS A 85 -3.05 -0.74 -5.75
CA HIS A 85 -2.41 0.55 -5.50
C HIS A 85 -1.08 0.37 -4.75
N THR A 86 -0.34 1.46 -4.65
CA THR A 86 0.82 1.62 -3.78
C THR A 86 0.50 2.68 -2.74
N ASP A 87 0.81 2.42 -1.48
CA ASP A 87 0.54 3.37 -0.40
C ASP A 87 1.39 4.63 -0.53
N TYR A 88 0.76 5.79 -0.28
CA TYR A 88 1.37 7.12 -0.23
C TYR A 88 2.16 7.52 -1.48
N SER A 89 1.88 6.92 -2.64
CA SER A 89 2.46 7.37 -3.92
C SER A 89 2.04 8.80 -4.29
N TYR A 90 1.02 9.34 -3.62
CA TYR A 90 0.57 10.73 -3.71
C TYR A 90 1.35 11.70 -2.80
N LEU A 91 2.39 11.23 -2.10
CA LEU A 91 3.30 12.07 -1.32
C LEU A 91 4.66 12.21 -2.01
N ASP A 92 5.29 13.37 -1.88
CA ASP A 92 6.64 13.65 -2.40
C ASP A 92 7.69 12.68 -1.84
N VAL A 93 7.55 12.28 -0.57
CA VAL A 93 8.28 11.17 0.04
C VAL A 93 7.29 10.05 0.28
N PRO A 94 7.26 9.01 -0.58
CA PRO A 94 6.27 7.95 -0.50
C PRO A 94 6.52 6.98 0.66
N ALA A 95 5.60 6.01 0.83
CA ALA A 95 5.80 4.95 1.80
C ALA A 95 6.91 3.98 1.36
N ARG A 96 7.83 3.66 2.29
CA ARG A 96 8.77 2.53 2.16
C ARG A 96 8.02 1.21 2.31
N CYS A 97 7.38 1.03 3.43
CA CYS A 97 6.61 -0.17 3.70
C CYS A 97 5.34 0.15 4.48
N THR A 98 4.38 -0.74 4.37
CA THR A 98 3.18 -0.75 5.21
C THR A 98 3.14 -2.04 6.00
N MET A 99 2.62 -1.94 7.21
CA MET A 99 2.49 -3.03 8.16
C MET A 99 1.05 -3.12 8.64
N LEU A 100 0.49 -4.33 8.62
CA LEU A 100 -0.81 -4.62 9.20
C LEU A 100 -0.67 -5.62 10.34
N TYR A 101 -1.39 -5.38 11.43
CA TYR A 101 -1.57 -6.32 12.53
C TYR A 101 -3.04 -6.70 12.65
N SER A 102 -3.36 -8.00 12.57
CA SER A 102 -4.73 -8.48 12.53
C SER A 102 -5.28 -8.73 13.93
N ILE A 103 -6.26 -7.91 14.33
CA ILE A 103 -6.96 -7.99 15.62
C ILE A 103 -8.18 -8.91 15.49
N GLN A 104 -8.93 -8.76 14.39
CA GLN A 104 -10.10 -9.55 14.07
C GLN A 104 -10.14 -9.78 12.56
N VAL A 105 -10.40 -11.01 12.15
CA VAL A 105 -10.42 -11.40 10.73
C VAL A 105 -11.77 -11.98 10.36
N PRO A 106 -12.27 -11.70 9.13
CA PRO A 106 -13.53 -12.25 8.66
C PRO A 106 -13.35 -13.74 8.35
N LYS A 107 -14.48 -14.47 8.28
CA LYS A 107 -14.49 -15.89 7.89
C LYS A 107 -14.10 -16.08 6.43
N VAL A 108 -14.57 -15.15 5.56
CA VAL A 108 -14.35 -15.20 4.12
C VAL A 108 -13.96 -13.82 3.61
N GLY A 109 -12.98 -13.78 2.72
CA GLY A 109 -12.47 -12.53 2.16
C GLY A 109 -11.56 -11.77 3.12
N GLY A 110 -11.36 -10.47 2.86
CA GLY A 110 -10.45 -9.62 3.63
C GLY A 110 -8.97 -9.96 3.46
N ASP A 111 -8.65 -10.78 2.46
CA ASP A 111 -7.27 -11.13 2.09
C ASP A 111 -6.59 -9.93 1.42
N THR A 112 -5.26 -9.96 1.36
CA THR A 112 -4.49 -9.03 0.54
C THR A 112 -3.88 -9.75 -0.65
N LEU A 113 -4.10 -9.19 -1.83
CA LEU A 113 -3.40 -9.56 -3.06
C LEU A 113 -2.17 -8.64 -3.20
N PHE A 114 -1.02 -9.20 -3.55
CA PHE A 114 0.21 -8.49 -3.86
C PHE A 114 0.60 -8.79 -5.29
N ALA A 115 0.98 -7.78 -6.07
CA ALA A 115 1.47 -7.94 -7.44
C ALA A 115 2.93 -7.47 -7.52
N ASP A 116 3.84 -8.38 -7.89
CA ASP A 116 5.29 -8.15 -7.97
C ASP A 116 5.63 -7.24 -9.16
N GLN A 117 6.02 -6.01 -8.85
CA GLN A 117 6.33 -5.00 -9.85
C GLN A 117 7.76 -5.11 -10.40
N TYR A 118 8.66 -5.83 -9.73
CA TYR A 118 9.93 -6.21 -10.31
C TYR A 118 9.72 -7.22 -11.44
N ALA A 119 8.99 -8.31 -11.18
CA ALA A 119 8.69 -9.32 -12.19
C ALA A 119 7.89 -8.72 -13.35
N ALA A 120 6.93 -7.85 -13.07
CA ALA A 120 6.17 -7.15 -14.09
C ALA A 120 7.07 -6.26 -14.98
N TYR A 121 8.02 -5.53 -14.40
CA TYR A 121 8.99 -4.75 -15.18
C TYR A 121 9.96 -5.65 -15.96
N ASP A 122 10.47 -6.71 -15.34
CA ASP A 122 11.46 -7.61 -15.96
C ASP A 122 10.88 -8.29 -17.21
N ASP A 123 9.59 -8.62 -17.21
CA ASP A 123 8.88 -9.26 -18.33
C ASP A 123 8.51 -8.28 -19.48
N LEU A 124 8.68 -6.97 -19.31
CA LEU A 124 8.40 -6.02 -20.40
C LEU A 124 9.37 -6.19 -21.56
N PRO A 125 8.91 -6.05 -22.82
CA PRO A 125 9.79 -5.97 -23.99
C PRO A 125 10.81 -4.85 -23.85
N SER A 126 12.01 -5.03 -24.41
CA SER A 126 13.07 -4.02 -24.39
C SER A 126 12.64 -2.68 -25.03
N SER A 127 11.78 -2.72 -26.04
CA SER A 127 11.19 -1.52 -26.66
C SER A 127 10.30 -0.75 -25.66
N THR A 128 9.48 -1.46 -24.89
CA THR A 128 8.64 -0.86 -23.85
C THR A 128 9.51 -0.29 -22.73
N LYS A 129 10.51 -1.02 -22.23
CA LYS A 129 11.45 -0.49 -21.22
C LYS A 129 12.11 0.80 -21.67
N LYS A 130 12.54 0.89 -22.95
CA LYS A 130 13.09 2.12 -23.52
C LYS A 130 12.07 3.25 -23.60
N ARG A 131 10.79 2.94 -23.91
CA ARG A 131 9.70 3.92 -23.94
C ARG A 131 9.43 4.49 -22.55
N LEU A 132 9.54 3.67 -21.50
CA LEU A 132 9.30 4.08 -20.11
C LEU A 132 10.48 4.83 -19.47
N ASP A 133 11.67 4.78 -20.06
CA ASP A 133 12.86 5.41 -19.50
C ASP A 133 12.69 6.93 -19.44
N GLY A 134 12.87 7.47 -18.25
CA GLY A 134 12.72 8.90 -17.97
C GLY A 134 11.26 9.39 -17.90
N LEU A 135 10.24 8.56 -18.11
CA LEU A 135 8.86 9.00 -17.95
C LEU A 135 8.52 9.23 -16.47
N ILE A 136 7.86 10.35 -16.21
CA ILE A 136 7.43 10.77 -14.88
C ILE A 136 5.89 10.73 -14.83
N ALA A 137 5.36 9.90 -13.96
CA ALA A 137 3.92 9.86 -13.69
C ALA A 137 3.53 10.98 -12.69
N LEU A 138 2.36 11.54 -12.90
CA LEU A 138 1.74 12.55 -12.05
C LEU A 138 0.77 11.86 -11.09
N HIS A 139 0.99 12.04 -9.80
CA HIS A 139 0.20 11.41 -8.75
C HIS A 139 -0.55 12.43 -7.92
N HIS A 140 -1.75 12.03 -7.49
CA HIS A 140 -2.56 12.78 -6.54
C HIS A 140 -3.30 11.81 -5.62
N TYR A 141 -3.86 12.30 -4.52
CA TYR A 141 -4.72 11.47 -3.67
C TYR A 141 -5.98 11.03 -4.42
N GLY A 142 -6.34 9.77 -4.24
CA GLY A 142 -7.52 9.17 -4.84
C GLY A 142 -7.20 8.03 -5.80
N ASN A 143 -8.23 7.55 -6.47
CA ASN A 143 -8.10 6.51 -7.49
C ASN A 143 -8.68 7.03 -8.81
N ARG A 144 -7.90 6.95 -9.88
CA ARG A 144 -8.31 7.38 -11.22
C ARG A 144 -9.58 6.65 -11.70
N ASP A 145 -9.70 5.36 -11.38
CA ASP A 145 -10.83 4.53 -11.80
C ASP A 145 -12.14 4.85 -11.06
N ASP A 146 -12.07 5.56 -9.91
CA ASP A 146 -13.23 5.92 -9.10
C ASP A 146 -13.87 7.25 -9.49
N GLN A 147 -13.56 7.80 -10.65
CA GLN A 147 -14.12 9.07 -11.10
C GLN A 147 -15.66 9.05 -11.18
N ASP A 148 -16.27 7.87 -11.29
CA ASP A 148 -17.73 7.68 -11.25
C ASP A 148 -18.37 7.74 -9.85
N LYS A 149 -17.61 8.04 -8.80
CA LYS A 149 -18.06 8.32 -7.41
C LYS A 149 -18.96 7.28 -6.74
N LYS A 150 -19.21 6.13 -7.34
CA LYS A 150 -20.17 5.13 -6.84
C LYS A 150 -19.58 4.10 -5.86
N SER A 151 -18.26 3.99 -5.79
CA SER A 151 -17.56 2.99 -4.95
C SER A 151 -16.95 3.56 -3.68
N ARG A 152 -17.00 4.89 -3.48
CA ARG A 152 -16.41 5.52 -2.29
C ARG A 152 -17.39 5.53 -1.14
N THR A 153 -16.99 4.97 -0.01
CA THR A 153 -17.69 5.30 1.25
C THR A 153 -17.36 6.74 1.65
N VAL A 154 -18.29 7.36 2.36
CA VAL A 154 -18.12 8.72 2.91
C VAL A 154 -16.84 8.84 3.75
N ALA A 155 -16.39 7.73 4.35
CA ALA A 155 -15.20 7.68 5.20
C ALA A 155 -13.86 7.79 4.45
N SER A 156 -13.82 7.49 3.16
CA SER A 156 -12.60 7.61 2.33
C SER A 156 -12.50 8.93 1.58
N VAL A 157 -13.51 9.81 1.70
CA VAL A 157 -13.50 11.14 1.10
C VAL A 157 -12.75 12.10 2.04
N LEU A 158 -11.77 12.80 1.48
CA LEU A 158 -11.08 13.88 2.22
C LEU A 158 -12.04 15.01 2.57
N THR A 159 -11.84 15.63 3.73
CA THR A 159 -12.45 16.93 4.01
C THR A 159 -11.79 18.00 3.15
N ASP A 160 -12.46 19.16 2.98
CA ASP A 160 -11.90 20.29 2.22
C ASP A 160 -10.52 20.72 2.76
N GLU A 161 -10.30 20.66 4.08
CA GLU A 161 -9.03 20.99 4.72
C GLU A 161 -7.95 19.95 4.40
N GLN A 162 -8.30 18.67 4.35
CA GLN A 162 -7.40 17.59 3.97
C GLN A 162 -7.06 17.67 2.48
N GLU A 163 -8.04 17.97 1.62
CA GLU A 163 -7.84 18.10 0.18
C GLU A 163 -6.91 19.28 -0.17
N GLN A 164 -7.08 20.43 0.51
CA GLN A 164 -6.19 21.59 0.33
C GLN A 164 -4.72 21.31 0.68
N LYS A 165 -4.43 20.30 1.50
CA LYS A 165 -3.06 19.87 1.81
C LYS A 165 -2.47 18.94 0.78
N MET A 166 -3.28 18.41 -0.17
CA MET A 166 -2.82 17.51 -1.22
C MET A 166 -2.23 18.30 -2.38
N ALA A 167 -1.08 17.87 -2.85
CA ALA A 167 -0.41 18.44 -4.00
C ALA A 167 -0.18 17.36 -5.06
N TRP A 168 -0.05 17.79 -6.32
CA TRP A 168 0.45 16.92 -7.37
C TRP A 168 1.91 16.59 -7.12
N VAL A 169 2.24 15.30 -7.15
CA VAL A 169 3.61 14.81 -6.98
C VAL A 169 4.07 14.01 -8.19
N ARG A 170 5.37 13.84 -8.31
CA ARG A 170 6.04 13.27 -9.47
C ARG A 170 6.87 12.07 -9.07
N HIS A 171 6.64 10.93 -9.72
CA HIS A 171 7.48 9.74 -9.55
C HIS A 171 7.79 9.09 -10.90
N PRO A 172 8.98 8.49 -11.07
CA PRO A 172 9.30 7.73 -12.29
C PRO A 172 8.33 6.56 -12.47
N VAL A 173 7.85 6.34 -13.71
CA VAL A 173 7.03 5.16 -14.06
C VAL A 173 7.83 3.86 -13.88
N ALA A 174 9.09 3.85 -14.33
CA ALA A 174 10.07 2.80 -14.07
C ALA A 174 11.04 3.32 -12.98
N ARG A 175 10.82 2.91 -11.74
CA ARG A 175 11.54 3.45 -10.59
C ARG A 175 12.60 2.47 -10.08
N LYS A 176 13.84 2.96 -9.90
CA LYS A 176 14.86 2.21 -9.17
C LYS A 176 14.51 2.20 -7.67
N HIS A 177 14.43 1.02 -7.11
CA HIS A 177 14.23 0.86 -5.67
C HIS A 177 15.40 1.49 -4.89
N PRO A 178 15.12 2.34 -3.88
CA PRO A 178 16.14 3.16 -3.22
C PRO A 178 17.21 2.35 -2.47
N ILE A 179 16.92 1.09 -2.10
CA ILE A 179 17.82 0.23 -1.34
C ILE A 179 18.39 -0.89 -2.23
N THR A 180 17.54 -1.67 -2.92
CA THR A 180 18.00 -2.81 -3.71
C THR A 180 18.59 -2.43 -5.06
N GLY A 181 18.29 -1.23 -5.57
CA GLY A 181 18.70 -0.76 -6.90
C GLY A 181 17.98 -1.42 -8.07
N ARG A 182 17.12 -2.44 -7.83
CA ARG A 182 16.31 -3.08 -8.87
C ARG A 182 15.26 -2.09 -9.40
N THR A 183 14.93 -2.20 -10.67
CA THR A 183 13.86 -1.39 -11.28
C THR A 183 12.52 -2.11 -11.16
N ALA A 184 11.48 -1.37 -10.79
CA ALA A 184 10.10 -1.83 -10.73
C ALA A 184 9.20 -0.89 -11.52
N LEU A 185 8.05 -1.37 -12.01
CA LEU A 185 6.94 -0.48 -12.35
C LEU A 185 6.45 0.16 -11.04
N TYR A 186 6.30 1.48 -11.03
CA TYR A 186 5.96 2.16 -9.78
C TYR A 186 4.59 2.83 -9.85
N ALA A 187 3.70 2.38 -8.96
CA ALA A 187 2.39 2.98 -8.73
C ALA A 187 1.59 3.28 -10.02
N VAL A 188 1.69 2.41 -11.03
CA VAL A 188 1.02 2.56 -12.35
C VAL A 188 -0.50 2.41 -12.28
N SER A 189 -1.05 2.22 -11.07
CA SER A 189 -2.48 2.07 -10.78
C SER A 189 -2.88 2.94 -9.59
N GLY A 190 -4.17 3.17 -9.43
CA GLY A 190 -4.72 3.97 -8.33
C GLY A 190 -4.46 5.46 -8.51
N SER A 191 -3.51 6.00 -7.77
CA SER A 191 -3.27 7.45 -7.69
C SER A 191 -2.42 8.05 -8.82
N SER A 192 -2.11 7.30 -9.91
CA SER A 192 -1.48 7.88 -11.12
C SER A 192 -2.52 8.41 -12.08
N PHE A 193 -2.45 9.68 -12.41
CA PHE A 193 -3.47 10.41 -13.18
C PHE A 193 -2.97 10.91 -14.53
N GLY A 194 -1.68 10.81 -14.83
CA GLY A 194 -1.10 11.29 -16.06
C GLY A 194 0.42 11.07 -16.13
N ILE A 195 1.02 11.47 -17.23
CA ILE A 195 2.48 11.44 -17.46
C ILE A 195 2.92 12.84 -17.89
N GLU A 196 3.97 13.36 -17.27
CA GLU A 196 4.47 14.70 -17.52
C GLU A 196 4.86 14.88 -19.00
N GLY A 197 4.35 15.95 -19.62
CA GLY A 197 4.64 16.27 -21.02
C GLY A 197 3.94 15.38 -22.07
N MET A 198 3.06 14.46 -21.67
CA MET A 198 2.27 13.59 -22.55
C MET A 198 0.82 14.09 -22.62
N PRO A 199 0.14 14.05 -23.79
CA PRO A 199 -1.29 14.28 -23.88
C PRO A 199 -2.06 13.35 -22.92
N GLU A 200 -3.17 13.85 -22.36
CA GLU A 200 -3.90 13.14 -21.30
C GLU A 200 -4.40 11.76 -21.73
N ASP A 201 -5.00 11.68 -22.93
CA ASP A 201 -5.50 10.44 -23.52
C ASP A 201 -4.39 9.41 -23.71
N GLU A 202 -3.25 9.82 -24.29
CA GLU A 202 -2.07 8.94 -24.46
C GLU A 202 -1.47 8.48 -23.11
N ALA A 203 -1.44 9.37 -22.13
CA ALA A 203 -0.94 9.06 -20.81
C ALA A 203 -1.82 8.05 -20.08
N ILE A 204 -3.14 8.22 -20.16
CA ILE A 204 -4.11 7.31 -19.54
C ILE A 204 -4.06 5.94 -20.23
N ASP A 205 -4.03 5.90 -21.58
CA ASP A 205 -3.93 4.65 -22.34
C ASP A 205 -2.67 3.86 -21.93
N LEU A 206 -1.51 4.54 -21.81
CA LEU A 206 -0.27 3.91 -21.38
C LEU A 206 -0.34 3.42 -19.92
N LEU A 207 -0.87 4.22 -19.01
CA LEU A 207 -1.02 3.82 -17.61
C LEU A 207 -1.98 2.62 -17.47
N ASP A 208 -3.05 2.56 -18.27
CA ASP A 208 -3.99 1.44 -18.28
C ASP A 208 -3.39 0.17 -18.90
N GLU A 209 -2.56 0.31 -19.94
CA GLU A 209 -1.77 -0.80 -20.49
C GLU A 209 -0.83 -1.37 -19.42
N LEU A 210 -0.08 -0.50 -18.74
CA LEU A 210 0.85 -0.89 -17.69
C LEU A 210 0.13 -1.51 -16.48
N LYS A 211 -1.01 -0.95 -16.06
CA LYS A 211 -1.83 -1.50 -14.99
C LYS A 211 -2.30 -2.93 -15.32
N ARG A 212 -2.86 -3.15 -16.52
CA ARG A 212 -3.30 -4.47 -16.97
C ARG A 212 -2.15 -5.47 -17.02
N HIS A 213 -0.96 -5.03 -17.47
CA HIS A 213 0.24 -5.86 -17.46
C HIS A 213 0.69 -6.18 -16.04
N ALA A 214 0.82 -5.17 -15.19
CA ALA A 214 1.39 -5.26 -13.83
C ALA A 214 0.51 -6.04 -12.84
N THR A 215 -0.78 -6.20 -13.14
CA THR A 215 -1.74 -6.90 -12.28
C THR A 215 -2.17 -8.26 -12.82
N GLN A 216 -1.42 -8.85 -13.78
CA GLN A 216 -1.70 -10.22 -14.24
C GLN A 216 -1.52 -11.23 -13.12
N GLU A 217 -2.32 -12.28 -13.11
CA GLU A 217 -2.29 -13.34 -12.08
C GLU A 217 -0.91 -13.95 -11.85
N LYS A 218 -0.09 -14.07 -12.91
CA LYS A 218 1.27 -14.62 -12.82
C LYS A 218 2.21 -13.81 -11.91
N TYR A 219 1.90 -12.55 -11.65
CA TYR A 219 2.65 -11.68 -10.72
C TYR A 219 2.01 -11.63 -9.34
N GLN A 220 0.82 -12.21 -9.17
CA GLN A 220 0.08 -12.08 -7.93
C GLN A 220 0.42 -13.17 -6.92
N SER A 221 0.40 -12.78 -5.66
CA SER A 221 0.35 -13.67 -4.51
C SER A 221 -0.77 -13.22 -3.58
N ARG A 222 -1.40 -14.16 -2.88
CA ARG A 222 -2.55 -13.92 -2.00
C ARG A 222 -2.19 -14.28 -0.58
N LEU A 223 -2.50 -13.41 0.37
CA LEU A 223 -2.36 -13.63 1.78
C LEU A 223 -3.74 -13.68 2.45
N LYS A 224 -4.02 -14.79 3.11
CA LYS A 224 -5.13 -14.92 4.04
C LYS A 224 -4.64 -14.66 5.46
N TYR A 225 -5.34 -13.79 6.19
CA TYR A 225 -4.99 -13.42 7.56
C TYR A 225 -5.50 -14.44 8.58
N GLY A 226 -4.70 -14.69 9.61
CA GLY A 226 -5.12 -15.22 10.90
C GLY A 226 -5.10 -14.12 11.96
N VAL A 227 -5.82 -14.29 13.06
CA VAL A 227 -5.75 -13.37 14.20
C VAL A 227 -4.32 -13.36 14.77
N GLY A 228 -3.77 -12.18 15.03
CA GLY A 228 -2.42 -12.02 15.53
C GLY A 228 -1.33 -12.00 14.44
N ASP A 229 -1.69 -12.07 13.15
CA ASP A 229 -0.69 -11.97 12.10
C ASP A 229 -0.19 -10.53 11.93
N VAL A 230 1.12 -10.38 11.80
CA VAL A 230 1.76 -9.15 11.34
C VAL A 230 2.26 -9.35 9.93
N VAL A 231 1.84 -8.50 9.03
CA VAL A 231 2.23 -8.52 7.61
C VAL A 231 2.90 -7.22 7.26
N ILE A 232 4.02 -7.29 6.56
CA ILE A 232 4.80 -6.13 6.13
C ILE A 232 5.08 -6.28 4.64
N TRP A 233 4.87 -5.22 3.86
CA TRP A 233 5.17 -5.22 2.44
C TRP A 233 5.90 -3.98 1.97
N ASP A 234 6.69 -4.16 0.91
CA ASP A 234 7.52 -3.15 0.27
C ASP A 234 6.71 -2.37 -0.78
N ASN A 235 6.40 -1.11 -0.49
CA ASN A 235 5.63 -0.25 -1.39
C ASN A 235 6.42 0.21 -2.63
N ALA A 236 7.73 0.13 -2.62
CA ALA A 236 8.55 0.53 -3.77
C ALA A 236 8.57 -0.52 -4.88
N SER A 237 8.16 -1.76 -4.57
CA SER A 237 8.23 -2.89 -5.50
C SER A 237 6.94 -3.71 -5.63
N LEU A 238 5.85 -3.29 -4.96
CA LEU A 238 4.57 -3.98 -5.00
C LEU A 238 3.40 -3.03 -5.28
N LEU A 239 2.41 -3.54 -6.02
CA LEU A 239 1.03 -3.11 -5.90
C LEU A 239 0.30 -4.08 -4.97
N HIS A 240 -0.68 -3.58 -4.22
CA HIS A 240 -1.51 -4.43 -3.37
C HIS A 240 -2.99 -4.04 -3.42
N SER A 241 -3.86 -4.99 -3.10
CA SER A 241 -5.32 -4.80 -3.09
C SER A 241 -5.95 -5.68 -2.02
N ALA A 242 -6.90 -5.14 -1.26
CA ALA A 242 -7.72 -5.92 -0.37
C ALA A 242 -8.85 -6.61 -1.14
N THR A 243 -9.20 -7.85 -0.76
CA THR A 243 -10.41 -8.51 -1.28
C THR A 243 -11.63 -8.07 -0.47
N LEU A 244 -12.80 -8.08 -1.12
CA LEU A 244 -14.06 -7.73 -0.47
C LEU A 244 -14.37 -8.66 0.71
N ILE A 245 -15.11 -8.15 1.67
CA ILE A 245 -15.64 -8.87 2.84
C ILE A 245 -17.16 -8.71 2.88
N ASP A 246 -17.84 -9.65 3.52
CA ASP A 246 -19.24 -9.46 3.90
C ASP A 246 -19.29 -8.29 4.93
N PRO A 247 -20.12 -7.27 4.71
CA PRO A 247 -20.25 -6.15 5.66
C PRO A 247 -20.65 -6.59 7.08
N ASN A 248 -21.28 -7.76 7.23
CA ASN A 248 -21.69 -8.34 8.51
C ASN A 248 -20.62 -9.22 9.15
N ASP A 249 -19.51 -9.53 8.43
CA ASP A 249 -18.42 -10.34 8.97
C ASP A 249 -17.32 -9.39 9.50
N PRO A 250 -17.12 -9.32 10.83
CA PRO A 250 -16.32 -8.28 11.43
C PRO A 250 -14.83 -8.45 11.12
N ARG A 251 -14.18 -7.34 10.75
CA ARG A 251 -12.75 -7.24 10.48
C ARG A 251 -12.18 -6.02 11.19
N THR A 252 -11.05 -6.19 11.87
CA THR A 252 -10.30 -5.09 12.46
C THR A 252 -8.80 -5.36 12.31
N LEU A 253 -8.09 -4.44 11.65
CA LEU A 253 -6.64 -4.44 11.53
C LEU A 253 -6.09 -3.10 12.04
N TRP A 254 -4.89 -3.12 12.60
CA TRP A 254 -4.09 -1.92 12.83
C TRP A 254 -3.08 -1.77 11.72
N ARG A 255 -2.94 -0.57 11.19
CA ARG A 255 -2.01 -0.22 10.12
C ARG A 255 -0.99 0.79 10.60
N ILE A 256 0.28 0.54 10.28
CA ILE A 256 1.37 1.52 10.35
C ILE A 256 1.96 1.64 8.96
N THR A 257 2.19 2.88 8.51
CA THR A 257 2.91 3.13 7.25
C THR A 257 4.22 3.82 7.57
N ILE A 258 5.31 3.31 7.04
CA ILE A 258 6.67 3.82 7.24
C ILE A 258 7.09 4.59 6.00
N LYS A 259 7.51 5.83 6.18
CA LYS A 259 7.97 6.72 5.12
C LYS A 259 9.37 6.33 4.61
N GLU A 260 9.63 6.55 3.35
CA GLU A 260 11.01 6.50 2.83
C GLU A 260 11.87 7.58 3.48
N GLU A 261 13.18 7.34 3.56
CA GLU A 261 14.14 8.37 3.93
C GLU A 261 14.58 9.13 2.68
N ARG A 262 14.59 10.46 2.74
CA ARG A 262 15.24 11.24 1.68
C ARG A 262 16.73 10.91 1.71
N LYS A 263 17.30 10.53 0.57
CA LYS A 263 18.77 10.54 0.44
C LYS A 263 19.20 12.00 0.52
N SER A 264 19.95 12.31 1.57
CA SER A 264 20.66 13.60 1.72
C SER A 264 21.64 13.80 0.57
#